data_1c91a9eeb940068dcc7e4ef55e66d778
#
_entry.id   1c91a9eeb940068dcc7e4ef55e66d778
#
_cell.length_a   1.000
_cell.length_b   1.000
_cell.length_c   1.000
_cell.angle_alpha   90.00
_cell.angle_beta   90.00
_cell.angle_gamma   90.00
#
_symmetry.space_group_name_H-M   'P 1'
#
loop_
_entity.id
_entity.type
_entity.pdbx_description
1 polymer ?
#
loop_
_entity_poly.entity_id
_entity_poly.type
_entity_poly.pdbx_seq_one_letter_code
_entity_poly.pdbx_strand_id
1 'polypeptide(L)'
;RDCLLSRGLGDVYKRQSYDGLSLDAKQYVNSTKISEVKTTYLVKLIDSIGMVTSSSGKTINEALNLYDTLTTSEKALITNYQTLQDAKTSYDEIALQAHKMTFENGTTDPTGFFTITNGNLKTTTKEYNGVKYTKALKIESKTIVNFTATAGSKLTIISDGASKQIKINGKRYTFDANGILTVELSAGEITISKDDSMNVFAFIVE
;
A
#
# COMPACT_ATOMS: atom_id res chain seq x y z
N ARG A 1 -32.82 -5.34 -5.63
CA ARG A 1 -31.52 -5.78 -5.01
C ARG A 1 -31.16 -4.77 -3.95
N ASP A 2 -31.62 -5.01 -2.70
CA ASP A 2 -31.21 -4.23 -1.53
C ASP A 2 -29.70 -4.46 -1.32
N CYS A 3 -28.93 -3.40 -1.51
CA CYS A 3 -27.50 -3.44 -1.31
C CYS A 3 -27.22 -3.65 0.19
N LEU A 4 -26.54 -4.73 0.54
CA LEU A 4 -26.07 -5.03 1.91
C LEU A 4 -25.30 -3.86 2.53
N LEU A 5 -24.67 -3.01 1.70
CA LEU A 5 -23.97 -1.78 2.09
C LEU A 5 -24.93 -0.70 2.65
N SER A 6 -26.16 -0.58 2.14
CA SER A 6 -27.12 0.42 2.63
C SER A 6 -27.68 0.05 4.01
N ARG A 7 -27.77 -1.25 4.32
CA ARG A 7 -28.13 -1.73 5.67
C ARG A 7 -27.00 -1.46 6.68
N GLY A 8 -25.74 -1.69 6.30
CA GLY A 8 -24.59 -1.41 7.16
C GLY A 8 -24.44 0.07 7.53
N LEU A 9 -24.66 0.98 6.58
CA LEU A 9 -24.64 2.43 6.86
C LEU A 9 -25.75 2.85 7.84
N GLY A 10 -26.96 2.31 7.68
CA GLY A 10 -28.07 2.57 8.59
C GLY A 10 -27.77 2.14 10.03
N ASP A 11 -27.05 1.04 10.21
CA ASP A 11 -26.66 0.52 11.53
C ASP A 11 -25.52 1.32 12.16
N VAL A 12 -24.60 1.87 11.38
CA VAL A 12 -23.57 2.82 11.86
C VAL A 12 -24.20 4.13 12.35
N TYR A 13 -25.17 4.68 11.62
CA TYR A 13 -25.90 5.88 12.07
C TYR A 13 -26.70 5.63 13.34
N LYS A 14 -27.38 4.49 13.47
CA LYS A 14 -28.10 4.12 14.69
C LYS A 14 -27.18 3.98 15.89
N ARG A 15 -25.97 3.51 15.68
CA ARG A 15 -24.94 3.36 16.70
C ARG A 15 -24.41 4.71 17.18
N GLN A 16 -24.06 5.63 16.27
CA GLN A 16 -23.64 7.00 16.63
C GLN A 16 -24.73 7.71 17.41
N SER A 17 -26.01 7.49 17.07
CA SER A 17 -27.16 8.00 17.82
C SER A 17 -27.26 7.41 19.22
N TYR A 18 -26.95 6.10 19.40
CA TYR A 18 -26.96 5.47 20.73
C TYR A 18 -25.84 6.01 21.61
N ASP A 19 -24.62 6.13 21.10
CA ASP A 19 -23.48 6.63 21.87
C ASP A 19 -23.69 8.09 22.34
N GLY A 20 -24.46 8.88 21.59
CA GLY A 20 -24.84 10.25 21.90
C GLY A 20 -26.07 10.37 22.89
N LEU A 21 -26.73 9.27 23.23
CA LEU A 21 -27.88 9.32 24.17
C LEU A 21 -27.42 9.58 25.59
N SER A 22 -28.30 10.25 26.37
CA SER A 22 -28.13 10.35 27.81
C SER A 22 -28.21 8.99 28.52
N LEU A 23 -27.66 8.87 29.71
CA LEU A 23 -27.70 7.63 30.49
C LEU A 23 -29.15 7.14 30.72
N ASP A 24 -30.09 8.05 30.97
CA ASP A 24 -31.51 7.72 31.15
C ASP A 24 -32.13 7.21 29.85
N ALA A 25 -31.76 7.75 28.70
CA ALA A 25 -32.29 7.29 27.44
C ALA A 25 -31.67 5.92 27.03
N LYS A 26 -30.43 5.62 27.43
CA LYS A 26 -29.75 4.34 27.14
C LYS A 26 -30.44 3.16 27.83
N GLN A 27 -31.07 3.33 28.97
CA GLN A 27 -31.79 2.26 29.68
C GLN A 27 -32.99 1.70 28.87
N TYR A 28 -33.58 2.49 27.98
CA TYR A 28 -34.69 2.06 27.12
C TYR A 28 -34.22 1.39 25.81
N VAL A 29 -32.92 1.34 25.55
CA VAL A 29 -32.38 0.72 24.34
C VAL A 29 -31.89 -0.69 24.68
N ASN A 30 -32.26 -1.68 23.87
CA ASN A 30 -31.81 -3.05 24.04
C ASN A 30 -30.31 -3.15 23.68
N SER A 31 -29.44 -3.01 24.70
CA SER A 31 -27.99 -3.07 24.55
C SER A 31 -27.49 -4.40 24.01
N THR A 32 -28.18 -5.51 24.33
CA THR A 32 -27.84 -6.85 23.82
C THR A 32 -28.01 -6.92 22.30
N LYS A 33 -29.10 -6.36 21.76
CA LYS A 33 -29.30 -6.29 20.30
C LYS A 33 -28.27 -5.42 19.61
N ILE A 34 -27.83 -4.34 20.23
CA ILE A 34 -26.77 -3.47 19.68
C ILE A 34 -25.45 -4.25 19.62
N SER A 35 -25.11 -4.97 20.69
CA SER A 35 -23.93 -5.82 20.75
C SER A 35 -23.94 -6.92 19.67
N GLU A 36 -25.07 -7.61 19.51
CA GLU A 36 -25.24 -8.63 18.45
C GLU A 36 -25.07 -8.04 17.04
N VAL A 37 -25.65 -6.88 16.77
CA VAL A 37 -25.51 -6.22 15.47
C VAL A 37 -24.06 -5.81 15.21
N LYS A 38 -23.38 -5.22 16.21
CA LYS A 38 -21.98 -4.82 16.10
C LYS A 38 -21.08 -6.03 15.76
N THR A 39 -21.19 -7.09 16.54
CA THR A 39 -20.34 -8.27 16.37
C THR A 39 -20.64 -9.01 15.07
N THR A 40 -21.92 -9.18 14.72
CA THR A 40 -22.32 -9.80 13.45
C THR A 40 -21.85 -8.97 12.25
N TYR A 41 -21.93 -7.64 12.32
CA TYR A 41 -21.46 -6.76 11.26
C TYR A 41 -19.94 -6.89 11.07
N LEU A 42 -19.19 -6.85 12.18
CA LEU A 42 -17.73 -6.98 12.11
C LEU A 42 -17.29 -8.33 11.54
N VAL A 43 -17.90 -9.44 11.98
CA VAL A 43 -17.59 -10.77 11.41
C VAL A 43 -17.81 -10.78 9.90
N LYS A 44 -18.95 -10.27 9.43
CA LYS A 44 -19.25 -10.17 7.99
C LYS A 44 -18.32 -9.22 7.25
N LEU A 45 -17.92 -8.12 7.87
CA LEU A 45 -16.97 -7.17 7.29
C LEU A 45 -15.60 -7.83 7.08
N ILE A 46 -15.11 -8.59 8.07
CA ILE A 46 -13.87 -9.35 7.97
C ILE A 46 -13.98 -10.40 6.86
N ASP A 47 -15.07 -11.18 6.81
CA ASP A 47 -15.29 -12.18 5.76
C ASP A 47 -15.32 -11.56 4.35
N SER A 48 -15.78 -10.31 4.24
CA SER A 48 -15.84 -9.60 2.96
C SER A 48 -14.49 -9.13 2.42
N ILE A 49 -13.42 -9.13 3.23
CA ILE A 49 -12.08 -8.72 2.80
C ILE A 49 -11.59 -9.65 1.68
N GLY A 50 -11.82 -10.96 1.81
CA GLY A 50 -11.41 -11.94 0.81
C GLY A 50 -9.91 -11.92 0.51
N MET A 51 -9.56 -11.98 -0.78
CA MET A 51 -8.16 -11.84 -1.21
C MET A 51 -7.69 -10.39 -0.99
N VAL A 52 -6.61 -10.22 -0.24
CA VAL A 52 -6.05 -8.90 0.07
C VAL A 52 -5.36 -8.32 -1.15
N THR A 53 -5.69 -7.07 -1.47
CA THR A 53 -5.12 -6.28 -2.57
C THR A 53 -4.76 -4.88 -2.07
N SER A 54 -4.11 -4.07 -2.90
CA SER A 54 -3.83 -2.66 -2.58
C SER A 54 -5.09 -1.82 -2.30
N SER A 55 -6.26 -2.25 -2.76
CA SER A 55 -7.55 -1.59 -2.49
C SER A 55 -8.22 -2.04 -1.18
N SER A 56 -7.73 -3.08 -0.53
CA SER A 56 -8.34 -3.66 0.69
C SER A 56 -8.17 -2.79 1.94
N GLY A 57 -7.26 -1.82 1.92
CA GLY A 57 -6.88 -1.02 3.08
C GLY A 57 -8.04 -0.31 3.77
N LYS A 58 -9.01 0.20 3.01
CA LYS A 58 -10.19 0.86 3.58
C LYS A 58 -11.02 -0.10 4.44
N THR A 59 -11.34 -1.27 3.91
CA THR A 59 -12.15 -2.30 4.61
C THR A 59 -11.42 -2.85 5.83
N ILE A 60 -10.11 -3.11 5.71
CA ILE A 60 -9.27 -3.57 6.81
C ILE A 60 -9.23 -2.54 7.95
N ASN A 61 -8.99 -1.26 7.63
CA ASN A 61 -8.94 -0.19 8.64
C ASN A 61 -10.31 0.03 9.28
N GLU A 62 -11.42 -0.05 8.52
CA GLU A 62 -12.77 0.01 9.06
C GLU A 62 -13.04 -1.12 10.06
N ALA A 63 -12.64 -2.36 9.72
CA ALA A 63 -12.78 -3.52 10.60
C ALA A 63 -11.94 -3.39 11.87
N LEU A 64 -10.70 -2.92 11.79
CA LEU A 64 -9.82 -2.68 12.95
C LEU A 64 -10.41 -1.60 13.86
N ASN A 65 -10.80 -0.47 13.31
CA ASN A 65 -11.41 0.63 14.07
C ASN A 65 -12.69 0.17 14.78
N LEU A 66 -13.51 -0.63 14.11
CA LEU A 66 -14.72 -1.18 14.73
C LEU A 66 -14.38 -2.15 15.86
N TYR A 67 -13.41 -3.06 15.65
CA TYR A 67 -12.93 -3.99 16.68
C TYR A 67 -12.41 -3.26 17.92
N ASP A 68 -11.68 -2.17 17.75
CA ASP A 68 -11.13 -1.40 18.87
C ASP A 68 -12.22 -0.75 19.75
N THR A 69 -13.39 -0.48 19.18
CA THR A 69 -14.54 0.05 19.92
C THR A 69 -15.33 -1.00 20.71
N LEU A 70 -15.05 -2.29 20.50
CA LEU A 70 -15.76 -3.37 21.17
C LEU A 70 -15.29 -3.54 22.63
N THR A 71 -16.23 -3.89 23.50
CA THR A 71 -15.92 -4.34 24.87
C THR A 71 -15.22 -5.69 24.86
N THR A 72 -14.58 -6.06 25.96
CA THR A 72 -13.90 -7.37 26.10
C THR A 72 -14.85 -8.54 25.79
N SER A 73 -16.10 -8.47 26.29
CA SER A 73 -17.11 -9.50 26.04
C SER A 73 -17.52 -9.59 24.55
N GLU A 74 -17.65 -8.45 23.87
CA GLU A 74 -17.94 -8.40 22.43
C GLU A 74 -16.76 -8.90 21.59
N LYS A 75 -15.53 -8.57 21.96
CA LYS A 75 -14.31 -9.07 21.29
C LYS A 75 -14.19 -10.59 21.32
N ALA A 76 -14.63 -11.22 22.41
CA ALA A 76 -14.64 -12.68 22.53
C ALA A 76 -15.62 -13.38 21.54
N LEU A 77 -16.58 -12.64 20.98
CA LEU A 77 -17.54 -13.14 20.00
C LEU A 77 -17.02 -13.03 18.53
N ILE A 78 -15.88 -12.37 18.31
CA ILE A 78 -15.30 -12.22 16.98
C ILE A 78 -14.43 -13.43 16.66
N THR A 79 -15.03 -14.43 16.04
CA THR A 79 -14.39 -15.73 15.77
C THR A 79 -13.32 -15.68 14.67
N ASN A 80 -13.38 -14.69 13.79
CA ASN A 80 -12.48 -14.50 12.65
C ASN A 80 -11.47 -13.35 12.83
N TYR A 81 -11.17 -12.96 14.07
CA TYR A 81 -10.22 -11.85 14.32
C TYR A 81 -8.81 -12.15 13.78
N GLN A 82 -8.37 -13.41 13.84
CA GLN A 82 -7.07 -13.79 13.26
C GLN A 82 -7.03 -13.52 11.76
N THR A 83 -8.11 -13.77 11.03
CA THR A 83 -8.22 -13.43 9.60
C THR A 83 -8.03 -11.94 9.35
N LEU A 84 -8.53 -11.07 10.23
CA LEU A 84 -8.31 -9.62 10.13
C LEU A 84 -6.84 -9.25 10.36
N GLN A 85 -6.18 -9.88 11.33
CA GLN A 85 -4.75 -9.65 11.58
C GLN A 85 -3.88 -10.11 10.41
N ASP A 86 -4.17 -11.29 9.86
CA ASP A 86 -3.47 -11.82 8.68
C ASP A 86 -3.69 -10.94 7.45
N ALA A 87 -4.92 -10.45 7.26
CA ALA A 87 -5.25 -9.50 6.21
C ALA A 87 -4.50 -8.16 6.37
N LYS A 88 -4.38 -7.65 7.61
CA LYS A 88 -3.59 -6.44 7.89
C LYS A 88 -2.13 -6.64 7.56
N THR A 89 -1.54 -7.77 7.96
CA THR A 89 -0.14 -8.11 7.68
C THR A 89 0.10 -8.19 6.17
N SER A 90 -0.76 -8.92 5.45
CA SER A 90 -0.65 -9.04 3.99
C SER A 90 -0.83 -7.69 3.28
N TYR A 91 -1.73 -6.83 3.78
CA TYR A 91 -1.91 -5.48 3.25
C TYR A 91 -0.67 -4.61 3.47
N ASP A 92 -0.04 -4.67 4.66
CA ASP A 92 1.18 -3.93 4.94
C ASP A 92 2.35 -4.40 4.07
N GLU A 93 2.45 -5.69 3.83
CA GLU A 93 3.44 -6.25 2.89
C GLU A 93 3.22 -5.75 1.46
N ILE A 94 1.95 -5.72 0.99
CA ILE A 94 1.59 -5.17 -0.32
C ILE A 94 1.87 -3.67 -0.36
N ALA A 95 1.52 -2.93 0.70
CA ALA A 95 1.78 -1.50 0.79
C ALA A 95 3.29 -1.19 0.79
N LEU A 96 4.10 -2.02 1.46
CA LEU A 96 5.55 -1.91 1.41
C LEU A 96 6.11 -2.22 0.01
N GLN A 97 5.52 -3.21 -0.70
CA GLN A 97 5.87 -3.54 -2.08
C GLN A 97 5.35 -2.51 -3.09
N ALA A 98 4.30 -1.76 -2.75
CA ALA A 98 3.74 -0.72 -3.61
C ALA A 98 4.77 0.36 -3.98
N HIS A 99 5.80 0.52 -3.16
CA HIS A 99 6.88 1.47 -3.40
C HIS A 99 8.16 0.81 -3.95
N LYS A 100 8.11 -0.48 -4.30
CA LYS A 100 9.25 -1.20 -4.85
C LYS A 100 8.92 -1.73 -6.25
N MET A 101 9.59 -1.22 -7.27
CA MET A 101 9.52 -1.73 -8.63
C MET A 101 10.79 -2.53 -8.95
N THR A 102 10.61 -3.77 -9.38
CA THR A 102 11.65 -4.64 -9.96
C THR A 102 11.18 -5.10 -11.33
N PHE A 103 12.08 -5.68 -12.13
CA PHE A 103 11.80 -5.97 -13.54
C PHE A 103 11.70 -7.47 -13.87
N GLU A 104 11.68 -8.32 -12.86
CA GLU A 104 11.59 -9.78 -13.04
C GLU A 104 10.32 -10.19 -13.82
N ASN A 105 9.21 -9.49 -13.58
CA ASN A 105 7.90 -9.76 -14.17
C ASN A 105 7.49 -8.76 -15.28
N GLY A 106 8.39 -7.91 -15.73
CA GLY A 106 8.09 -6.94 -16.79
C GLY A 106 8.31 -5.48 -16.38
N THR A 107 7.73 -4.56 -17.16
CA THR A 107 7.81 -3.11 -16.92
C THR A 107 6.52 -2.50 -16.35
N THR A 108 5.49 -3.32 -16.15
CA THR A 108 4.22 -2.89 -15.55
C THR A 108 4.30 -3.06 -14.04
N ASP A 109 4.11 -1.99 -13.31
CA ASP A 109 3.96 -2.04 -11.87
C ASP A 109 2.53 -2.49 -11.53
N PRO A 110 2.34 -3.67 -10.90
CA PRO A 110 1.00 -4.17 -10.55
C PRO A 110 0.27 -3.29 -9.53
N THR A 111 1.00 -2.45 -8.79
CA THR A 111 0.42 -1.51 -7.82
C THR A 111 0.00 -0.21 -8.46
N GLY A 112 0.49 0.10 -9.66
CA GLY A 112 0.26 1.36 -10.35
C GLY A 112 1.00 2.57 -9.74
N PHE A 113 1.88 2.36 -8.76
CA PHE A 113 2.67 3.45 -8.16
C PHE A 113 3.68 4.01 -9.16
N PHE A 114 4.42 3.12 -9.86
CA PHE A 114 5.33 3.52 -10.93
C PHE A 114 4.68 3.40 -12.30
N THR A 115 4.80 4.43 -13.11
CA THR A 115 4.44 4.39 -14.53
C THR A 115 5.70 4.45 -15.38
N ILE A 116 5.91 3.45 -16.25
CA ILE A 116 7.09 3.36 -17.09
C ILE A 116 6.67 3.51 -18.56
N THR A 117 7.24 4.49 -19.23
CA THR A 117 7.03 4.74 -20.66
C THR A 117 8.28 4.32 -21.44
N ASN A 118 8.11 3.64 -22.57
CA ASN A 118 9.16 3.11 -23.42
C ASN A 118 10.18 2.26 -22.65
N GLY A 119 9.68 1.36 -21.81
CA GLY A 119 10.49 0.41 -21.05
C GLY A 119 11.10 -0.67 -21.96
N ASN A 120 12.43 -0.82 -21.93
CA ASN A 120 13.17 -1.86 -22.61
C ASN A 120 13.88 -2.75 -21.59
N LEU A 121 13.49 -4.02 -21.51
CA LEU A 121 14.07 -4.97 -20.56
C LEU A 121 15.36 -5.59 -21.08
N LYS A 122 16.30 -5.79 -20.17
CA LYS A 122 17.55 -6.52 -20.39
C LYS A 122 17.69 -7.65 -19.39
N THR A 123 18.11 -8.80 -19.88
CA THR A 123 18.55 -9.91 -19.04
C THR A 123 19.99 -9.64 -18.64
N THR A 124 20.18 -9.29 -17.39
CA THR A 124 21.48 -9.01 -16.77
C THR A 124 21.33 -9.17 -15.26
N THR A 125 22.41 -9.39 -14.55
CA THR A 125 22.35 -9.73 -13.12
C THR A 125 23.04 -8.70 -12.26
N LYS A 126 22.48 -8.47 -11.08
CA LYS A 126 23.08 -7.72 -9.99
C LYS A 126 22.63 -8.29 -8.66
N GLU A 127 23.54 -8.30 -7.70
CA GLU A 127 23.22 -8.62 -6.31
C GLU A 127 23.32 -7.35 -5.46
N TYR A 128 22.33 -7.14 -4.61
CA TYR A 128 22.32 -6.04 -3.64
C TYR A 128 21.55 -6.46 -2.38
N ASN A 129 22.16 -6.30 -1.23
CA ASN A 129 21.60 -6.67 0.10
C ASN A 129 21.04 -8.11 0.14
N GLY A 130 21.76 -9.07 -0.44
CA GLY A 130 21.36 -10.48 -0.50
C GLY A 130 20.25 -10.79 -1.52
N VAL A 131 19.74 -9.78 -2.25
CA VAL A 131 18.76 -9.98 -3.32
C VAL A 131 19.47 -10.03 -4.66
N LYS A 132 19.22 -11.11 -5.41
CA LYS A 132 19.71 -11.28 -6.78
C LYS A 132 18.65 -10.85 -7.78
N TYR A 133 18.96 -9.84 -8.58
CA TYR A 133 18.14 -9.38 -9.70
C TYR A 133 18.66 -10.03 -10.99
N THR A 134 17.76 -10.44 -11.90
CA THR A 134 18.09 -11.11 -13.15
C THR A 134 17.64 -10.35 -14.38
N LYS A 135 16.80 -9.32 -14.18
CA LYS A 135 16.34 -8.42 -15.23
C LYS A 135 16.46 -6.97 -14.79
N ALA A 136 16.63 -6.09 -15.76
CA ALA A 136 16.75 -4.66 -15.54
C ALA A 136 16.01 -3.86 -16.62
N LEU A 137 15.58 -2.66 -16.27
CA LEU A 137 15.10 -1.63 -17.18
C LEU A 137 16.31 -0.91 -17.76
N LYS A 138 16.46 -0.93 -19.09
CA LYS A 138 17.47 -0.11 -19.76
C LYS A 138 16.98 1.33 -19.83
N ILE A 139 17.74 2.24 -19.23
CA ILE A 139 17.48 3.69 -19.31
C ILE A 139 18.02 4.21 -20.64
N GLU A 140 17.10 4.53 -21.55
CA GLU A 140 17.36 5.05 -22.90
C GLU A 140 16.74 6.45 -23.05
N SER A 141 17.00 7.15 -24.16
CA SER A 141 16.58 8.54 -24.36
C SER A 141 15.05 8.78 -24.29
N LYS A 142 14.25 7.74 -24.52
CA LYS A 142 12.78 7.79 -24.45
C LYS A 142 12.20 7.13 -23.20
N THR A 143 13.04 6.50 -22.39
CA THR A 143 12.58 5.84 -21.15
C THR A 143 12.28 6.89 -20.10
N ILE A 144 11.05 6.89 -19.60
CA ILE A 144 10.59 7.76 -18.53
C ILE A 144 9.95 6.91 -17.44
N VAL A 145 10.28 7.19 -16.20
CA VAL A 145 9.63 6.61 -15.02
C VAL A 145 9.01 7.73 -14.21
N ASN A 146 7.71 7.63 -13.96
CA ASN A 146 6.95 8.60 -13.17
C ASN A 146 6.32 7.94 -11.95
N PHE A 147 6.23 8.69 -10.87
CA PHE A 147 5.47 8.37 -9.67
C PHE A 147 5.21 9.64 -8.85
N THR A 148 4.33 9.55 -7.85
CA THR A 148 4.07 10.67 -6.92
C THR A 148 4.72 10.37 -5.57
N ALA A 149 5.58 11.26 -5.08
CA ALA A 149 6.22 11.16 -3.78
C ALA A 149 5.48 11.99 -2.72
N THR A 150 5.57 11.55 -1.47
CA THR A 150 5.25 12.36 -0.29
C THR A 150 6.49 13.09 0.21
N ALA A 151 6.32 14.15 0.98
CA ALA A 151 7.45 14.88 1.56
C ALA A 151 8.26 13.98 2.51
N GLY A 152 9.57 13.97 2.35
CA GLY A 152 10.48 13.14 3.14
C GLY A 152 10.63 11.70 2.66
N SER A 153 9.95 11.32 1.56
CA SER A 153 10.21 10.04 0.91
C SER A 153 11.65 9.94 0.43
N LYS A 154 12.19 8.74 0.47
CA LYS A 154 13.55 8.43 0.06
C LYS A 154 13.54 7.47 -1.12
N LEU A 155 14.04 7.91 -2.27
CA LEU A 155 14.20 7.08 -3.45
C LEU A 155 15.57 6.40 -3.44
N THR A 156 15.59 5.08 -3.54
CA THR A 156 16.79 4.30 -3.81
C THR A 156 16.70 3.67 -5.20
N ILE A 157 17.70 3.89 -6.04
CA ILE A 157 17.83 3.30 -7.37
C ILE A 157 19.01 2.34 -7.38
N ILE A 158 18.78 1.10 -7.80
CA ILE A 158 19.81 0.07 -7.93
C ILE A 158 20.12 -0.11 -9.41
N SER A 159 21.37 0.12 -9.83
CA SER A 159 21.78 0.04 -11.23
C SER A 159 23.17 -0.60 -11.42
N ASP A 160 23.53 -0.90 -12.67
CA ASP A 160 24.92 -1.23 -13.09
C ASP A 160 25.75 0.02 -13.42
N GLY A 161 25.15 1.20 -13.26
CA GLY A 161 25.72 2.48 -13.67
C GLY A 161 26.64 3.11 -12.62
N ALA A 162 27.65 2.38 -12.13
CA ALA A 162 28.66 2.98 -11.23
C ALA A 162 29.22 4.28 -11.79
N SER A 163 29.19 5.34 -10.98
CA SER A 163 29.65 6.70 -11.32
C SER A 163 28.93 7.36 -12.51
N LYS A 164 27.88 6.76 -13.07
CA LYS A 164 27.03 7.35 -14.11
C LYS A 164 26.00 8.31 -13.53
N GLN A 165 25.32 9.05 -14.38
CA GLN A 165 24.31 10.03 -13.99
C GLN A 165 22.91 9.68 -14.52
N ILE A 166 21.90 10.06 -13.73
CA ILE A 166 20.48 10.01 -14.08
C ILE A 166 19.82 11.34 -13.76
N LYS A 167 18.75 11.67 -14.45
CA LYS A 167 17.96 12.87 -14.13
C LYS A 167 16.73 12.52 -13.31
N ILE A 168 16.52 13.27 -12.24
CA ILE A 168 15.29 13.27 -11.44
C ILE A 168 14.74 14.69 -11.47
N ASN A 169 13.54 14.88 -12.00
CA ASN A 169 12.93 16.20 -12.25
C ASN A 169 13.90 17.18 -12.98
N GLY A 170 14.64 16.64 -13.97
CA GLY A 170 15.61 17.41 -14.76
C GLY A 170 16.96 17.68 -14.09
N LYS A 171 17.08 17.47 -12.77
CA LYS A 171 18.35 17.61 -12.03
C LYS A 171 19.18 16.32 -12.12
N ARG A 172 20.50 16.45 -12.31
CA ARG A 172 21.44 15.35 -12.40
C ARG A 172 21.83 14.83 -11.04
N TYR A 173 21.90 13.50 -10.93
CA TYR A 173 22.36 12.77 -9.76
C TYR A 173 23.33 11.67 -10.18
N THR A 174 24.39 11.51 -9.43
CA THR A 174 25.47 10.56 -9.73
C THR A 174 25.32 9.33 -8.83
N PHE A 175 25.38 8.15 -9.42
CA PHE A 175 25.43 6.88 -8.69
C PHE A 175 26.78 6.71 -7.99
N ASP A 176 26.76 6.03 -6.84
CA ASP A 176 27.97 5.63 -6.15
C ASP A 176 28.79 4.58 -6.94
N ALA A 177 29.94 4.19 -6.38
CA ALA A 177 30.83 3.17 -7.00
C ALA A 177 30.16 1.78 -7.10
N ASN A 178 29.09 1.52 -6.34
CA ASN A 178 28.33 0.28 -6.38
C ASN A 178 27.12 0.35 -7.33
N GLY A 179 26.90 1.50 -7.98
CA GLY A 179 25.74 1.73 -8.83
C GLY A 179 24.45 1.94 -8.02
N ILE A 180 24.55 2.47 -6.82
CA ILE A 180 23.42 2.80 -5.96
C ILE A 180 23.29 4.32 -5.90
N LEU A 181 22.06 4.80 -5.99
CA LEU A 181 21.73 6.21 -5.80
C LEU A 181 20.60 6.29 -4.78
N THR A 182 20.79 7.12 -3.76
CA THR A 182 19.76 7.42 -2.77
C THR A 182 19.52 8.94 -2.72
N VAL A 183 18.25 9.33 -2.81
CA VAL A 183 17.83 10.75 -2.88
C VAL A 183 16.61 10.96 -1.99
N GLU A 184 16.63 12.00 -1.16
CA GLU A 184 15.42 12.49 -0.49
C GLU A 184 14.56 13.29 -1.48
N LEU A 185 13.24 13.03 -1.43
CA LEU A 185 12.28 13.61 -2.35
C LEU A 185 11.42 14.66 -1.66
N SER A 186 11.07 15.69 -2.43
CA SER A 186 9.97 16.58 -2.08
C SER A 186 8.65 15.98 -2.51
N ALA A 187 7.54 16.40 -1.87
CA ALA A 187 6.20 15.99 -2.31
C ALA A 187 5.91 16.45 -3.75
N GLY A 188 5.18 15.63 -4.49
CA GLY A 188 4.74 15.91 -5.84
C GLY A 188 5.16 14.86 -6.86
N GLU A 189 4.95 15.17 -8.14
CA GLU A 189 5.32 14.29 -9.23
C GLU A 189 6.83 14.21 -9.39
N ILE A 190 7.33 12.99 -9.51
CA ILE A 190 8.73 12.68 -9.77
C ILE A 190 8.83 12.05 -11.15
N THR A 191 9.72 12.62 -11.97
CA THR A 191 10.06 12.10 -13.29
C THR A 191 11.52 11.72 -13.31
N ILE A 192 11.80 10.44 -13.60
CA ILE A 192 13.15 9.93 -13.81
C ILE A 192 13.38 9.75 -15.30
N SER A 193 14.49 10.26 -15.79
CA SER A 193 14.87 10.21 -17.20
C SER A 193 16.38 10.02 -17.38
N LYS A 194 16.77 9.68 -18.60
CA LYS A 194 18.16 9.44 -18.95
C LYS A 194 19.01 10.70 -18.81
N ASP A 195 20.20 10.56 -18.21
CA ASP A 195 21.38 11.33 -18.52
C ASP A 195 22.41 10.41 -19.20
N ASP A 196 22.88 9.37 -18.52
CA ASP A 196 23.67 8.30 -19.09
C ASP A 196 22.84 7.03 -19.37
N SER A 197 23.30 6.20 -20.31
CA SER A 197 22.72 4.87 -20.53
C SER A 197 23.20 3.90 -19.46
N MET A 198 22.24 3.22 -18.79
CA MET A 198 22.49 2.21 -17.78
C MET A 198 21.35 1.22 -17.70
N ASN A 199 21.53 0.13 -16.97
CA ASN A 199 20.48 -0.80 -16.60
C ASN A 199 20.11 -0.58 -15.13
N VAL A 200 18.83 -0.35 -14.85
CA VAL A 200 18.28 -0.20 -13.51
C VAL A 200 17.55 -1.47 -13.12
N PHE A 201 17.87 -2.03 -11.96
CA PHE A 201 17.32 -3.28 -11.45
C PHE A 201 16.14 -3.08 -10.51
N ALA A 202 16.12 -1.96 -9.78
CA ALA A 202 15.00 -1.61 -8.92
C ALA A 202 14.91 -0.11 -8.68
N PHE A 203 13.67 0.35 -8.48
CA PHE A 203 13.31 1.59 -7.82
C PHE A 203 12.64 1.25 -6.49
N ILE A 204 13.05 1.89 -5.40
CA ILE A 204 12.51 1.69 -4.06
C ILE A 204 12.22 3.09 -3.50
N VAL A 205 10.98 3.32 -3.05
CA VAL A 205 10.56 4.57 -2.39
C VAL A 205 10.09 4.23 -0.99
N GLU A 206 10.70 4.83 0.02
CA GLU A 206 10.41 4.64 1.45
C GLU A 206 9.94 5.94 2.09
#